data_ed302b742bf7d4adf477b602ef01b309
#
_entry.id   ed302b742bf7d4adf477b602ef01b309
#
_cell.length_a   1.000
_cell.length_b   1.000
_cell.length_c   1.000
_cell.angle_alpha   90.00
_cell.angle_beta   90.00
_cell.angle_gamma   90.00
#
_symmetry.space_group_name_H-M   'P 1'
#
loop_
_entity.id
_entity.type
_entity.pdbx_description
1 polymer ?
#
loop_
_entity_poly.entity_id
_entity_poly.type
_entity_poly.pdbx_seq_one_letter_code
_entity_poly.pdbx_strand_id
1 'polypeptide(L)'
;MAPRFQDIVEEARLSARALLDYGDSFFHPTVRLGVTGLSRAGKTVFITALVHGLTRGGRFPVFESFATGRIARARLEPQPDDAVPRFDYENHVRTLIEERRWPASTVDISELRLVMDYQRQNGADRTLTLDIVDYPGEWLLDLPLLNKSFEQWSAESLALSREGPRTKLAAPWHAHLATLSAEAREDEPAARIAAKLFTDYLRACRDERFAMSLLPPGRFLMPGNLAGSPALTFAPLDVPIDGTAPDGSLWAMMRRRYEAYKDVVVRPFFRDHFARLDRQVVLVDALAAFNAGPEALHDLEAALAGILDCFRIGRSTILSNLLRPRIDRILFAATKADHLHHSSHDRLEAILRRAVAKAADRAEYAGAAIDVVALAAVRATREAMVARGREKLPSLLGTPASGEDANGETFDGETEVATFPGDLPVDPEELFKGTFRGLSSTPSDKADYRFLRFRPPLLQREGDEEPELPHIRLDRALQFLIGDRLQ
;
A
#
# COMPACT_ATOMS: atom_id res chain seq x y z
N MET A 1 25.86 -4.54 -23.80
CA MET A 1 25.68 -6.00 -23.75
C MET A 1 24.56 -6.36 -24.71
N ALA A 2 24.77 -7.27 -25.65
CA ALA A 2 23.70 -7.71 -26.56
C ALA A 2 22.69 -8.56 -25.77
N PRO A 3 21.38 -8.40 -26.01
CA PRO A 3 20.36 -9.19 -25.31
C PRO A 3 20.59 -10.69 -25.61
N ARG A 4 20.45 -11.53 -24.58
CA ARG A 4 20.56 -12.97 -24.74
C ARG A 4 19.38 -13.48 -25.58
N PHE A 5 19.61 -14.50 -26.40
CA PHE A 5 18.58 -15.09 -27.29
C PHE A 5 17.30 -15.49 -26.55
N GLN A 6 17.43 -15.88 -25.26
CA GLN A 6 16.30 -16.15 -24.37
C GLN A 6 15.45 -14.91 -24.09
N ASP A 7 16.06 -13.73 -23.93
CA ASP A 7 15.34 -12.47 -23.69
C ASP A 7 14.48 -12.08 -24.91
N ILE A 8 14.98 -12.34 -26.13
CA ILE A 8 14.27 -12.05 -27.38
C ILE A 8 13.07 -13.00 -27.59
N VAL A 9 13.23 -14.28 -27.24
CA VAL A 9 12.16 -15.28 -27.35
C VAL A 9 11.07 -15.02 -26.30
N GLU A 10 11.46 -14.63 -25.09
CA GLU A 10 10.52 -14.24 -24.04
C GLU A 10 9.77 -12.93 -24.39
N GLU A 11 10.46 -11.96 -24.94
CA GLU A 11 9.87 -10.71 -25.41
C GLU A 11 8.88 -10.92 -26.56
N ALA A 12 9.19 -11.83 -27.48
CA ALA A 12 8.27 -12.25 -28.56
C ALA A 12 7.05 -13.00 -28.02
N ARG A 13 7.21 -13.82 -26.99
CA ARG A 13 6.11 -14.56 -26.34
C ARG A 13 5.20 -13.64 -25.54
N LEU A 14 5.75 -12.63 -24.88
CA LEU A 14 5.00 -11.59 -24.19
C LEU A 14 4.21 -10.70 -25.16
N SER A 15 4.83 -10.35 -26.29
CA SER A 15 4.18 -9.59 -27.36
C SER A 15 3.03 -10.36 -28.01
N ALA A 16 3.20 -11.68 -28.22
CA ALA A 16 2.15 -12.54 -28.74
C ALA A 16 0.96 -12.72 -27.75
N ARG A 17 1.25 -12.87 -26.44
CA ARG A 17 0.20 -12.88 -25.42
C ARG A 17 -0.51 -11.53 -25.32
N ALA A 18 0.21 -10.42 -25.33
CA ALA A 18 -0.38 -9.08 -25.33
C ALA A 18 -1.30 -8.84 -26.53
N LEU A 19 -0.97 -9.40 -27.71
CA LEU A 19 -1.81 -9.33 -28.89
C LEU A 19 -3.07 -10.21 -28.78
N LEU A 20 -3.00 -11.34 -28.12
CA LEU A 20 -4.16 -12.21 -27.87
C LEU A 20 -5.07 -11.56 -26.81
N ASP A 21 -4.52 -11.03 -25.74
CA ASP A 21 -5.25 -10.27 -24.71
C ASP A 21 -5.91 -9.00 -25.31
N TYR A 22 -5.25 -8.35 -26.29
CA TYR A 22 -5.81 -7.21 -27.02
C TYR A 22 -6.97 -7.58 -27.93
N GLY A 23 -6.94 -8.76 -28.55
CA GLY A 23 -8.05 -9.30 -29.36
C GLY A 23 -9.29 -9.62 -28.53
N ASP A 24 -9.12 -10.24 -27.37
CA ASP A 24 -10.21 -10.57 -26.44
C ASP A 24 -10.79 -9.31 -25.76
N SER A 25 -9.97 -8.29 -25.49
CA SER A 25 -10.40 -7.05 -24.86
C SER A 25 -11.36 -6.19 -25.71
N PHE A 26 -11.42 -6.43 -27.03
CA PHE A 26 -12.39 -5.77 -27.90
C PHE A 26 -13.82 -6.24 -27.66
N PHE A 27 -14.00 -7.48 -27.24
CA PHE A 27 -15.33 -8.07 -27.00
C PHE A 27 -15.71 -8.05 -25.51
N HIS A 28 -14.71 -8.15 -24.60
CA HIS A 28 -14.91 -8.13 -23.14
C HIS A 28 -13.85 -7.23 -22.50
N PRO A 29 -14.13 -5.94 -22.28
CA PRO A 29 -13.18 -5.03 -21.68
C PRO A 29 -12.76 -5.55 -20.30
N THR A 30 -11.46 -5.78 -20.14
CA THR A 30 -10.85 -6.18 -18.87
C THR A 30 -10.07 -5.00 -18.30
N VAL A 31 -10.24 -4.76 -17.01
CA VAL A 31 -9.47 -3.78 -16.24
C VAL A 31 -8.67 -4.54 -15.19
N ARG A 32 -7.35 -4.40 -15.21
CA ARG A 32 -6.46 -4.93 -14.17
C ARG A 32 -6.20 -3.85 -13.12
N LEU A 33 -6.76 -4.06 -11.94
CA LEU A 33 -6.67 -3.15 -10.80
C LEU A 33 -5.65 -3.68 -9.80
N GLY A 34 -4.51 -3.00 -9.67
CA GLY A 34 -3.57 -3.22 -8.59
C GLY A 34 -4.07 -2.58 -7.30
N VAL A 35 -4.13 -3.34 -6.23
CA VAL A 35 -4.42 -2.83 -4.89
C VAL A 35 -3.19 -3.01 -4.03
N THR A 36 -2.59 -1.90 -3.62
CA THR A 36 -1.46 -1.89 -2.72
C THR A 36 -1.70 -0.96 -1.54
N GLY A 37 -0.86 -1.02 -0.56
CA GLY A 37 -0.91 -0.12 0.58
C GLY A 37 0.29 -0.35 1.46
N LEU A 38 0.87 0.74 1.90
CA LEU A 38 1.94 0.71 2.89
C LEU A 38 1.43 -0.01 4.16
N SER A 39 2.35 -0.42 5.01
CA SER A 39 2.06 -1.28 6.15
C SER A 39 0.74 -0.95 6.88
N ARG A 40 -0.09 -1.98 7.10
CA ARG A 40 -1.37 -1.89 7.84
C ARG A 40 -2.44 -0.96 7.25
N ALA A 41 -2.32 -0.57 5.99
CA ALA A 41 -3.27 0.32 5.32
C ALA A 41 -4.63 -0.32 4.99
N GLY A 42 -4.89 -1.58 5.34
CA GLY A 42 -6.20 -2.21 5.19
C GLY A 42 -6.52 -2.74 3.79
N LYS A 43 -5.52 -3.18 3.00
CA LYS A 43 -5.71 -3.75 1.64
C LYS A 43 -6.75 -4.86 1.59
N THR A 44 -6.57 -5.88 2.42
CA THR A 44 -7.48 -7.03 2.48
C THR A 44 -8.91 -6.60 2.76
N VAL A 45 -9.10 -5.65 3.69
CA VAL A 45 -10.41 -5.09 4.03
C VAL A 45 -11.00 -4.32 2.84
N PHE A 46 -10.18 -3.54 2.13
CA PHE A 46 -10.60 -2.78 0.96
C PHE A 46 -11.11 -3.71 -0.15
N ILE A 47 -10.34 -4.73 -0.52
CA ILE A 47 -10.74 -5.69 -1.56
C ILE A 47 -12.01 -6.43 -1.14
N THR A 48 -12.05 -6.91 0.11
CA THR A 48 -13.22 -7.64 0.63
C THR A 48 -14.48 -6.77 0.59
N ALA A 49 -14.41 -5.52 1.05
CA ALA A 49 -15.56 -4.62 1.07
C ALA A 49 -16.00 -4.20 -0.34
N LEU A 50 -15.05 -3.96 -1.26
CA LEU A 50 -15.33 -3.63 -2.66
C LEU A 50 -16.11 -4.79 -3.34
N VAL A 51 -15.58 -6.00 -3.22
CA VAL A 51 -16.17 -7.18 -3.83
C VAL A 51 -17.53 -7.51 -3.20
N HIS A 52 -17.61 -7.46 -1.87
CA HIS A 52 -18.86 -7.70 -1.13
C HIS A 52 -19.96 -6.73 -1.55
N GLY A 53 -19.66 -5.43 -1.56
CA GLY A 53 -20.63 -4.41 -1.94
C GLY A 53 -21.12 -4.55 -3.38
N LEU A 54 -20.25 -4.94 -4.33
CA LEU A 54 -20.64 -5.14 -5.72
C LEU A 54 -21.44 -6.44 -5.95
N THR A 55 -21.14 -7.52 -5.20
CA THR A 55 -21.77 -8.84 -5.42
C THR A 55 -23.00 -9.10 -4.55
N ARG A 56 -23.12 -8.44 -3.40
CA ARG A 56 -24.19 -8.68 -2.41
C ARG A 56 -25.11 -7.48 -2.19
N GLY A 57 -24.87 -6.36 -2.89
CA GLY A 57 -25.68 -5.15 -2.78
C GLY A 57 -25.18 -4.21 -1.68
N GLY A 58 -24.26 -3.32 -2.04
CA GLY A 58 -23.82 -2.22 -1.18
C GLY A 58 -24.56 -0.91 -1.51
N ARG A 59 -24.35 0.13 -0.71
CA ARG A 59 -24.84 1.48 -0.99
C ARG A 59 -23.75 2.32 -1.63
N PHE A 60 -23.81 2.48 -2.94
CA PHE A 60 -22.83 3.25 -3.71
C PHE A 60 -23.46 4.46 -4.43
N PRO A 61 -23.96 5.49 -3.69
CA PRO A 61 -24.70 6.60 -4.28
C PRO A 61 -23.88 7.47 -5.22
N VAL A 62 -22.56 7.54 -5.06
CA VAL A 62 -21.65 8.32 -5.91
C VAL A 62 -21.17 7.50 -7.11
N PHE A 63 -21.24 6.17 -7.06
CA PHE A 63 -20.89 5.31 -8.19
C PHE A 63 -22.05 5.25 -9.18
N GLU A 64 -22.03 6.13 -10.19
CA GLU A 64 -23.14 6.41 -11.11
C GLU A 64 -23.81 5.18 -11.70
N SER A 65 -23.02 4.25 -12.25
CA SER A 65 -23.56 3.04 -12.90
C SER A 65 -24.30 2.12 -11.92
N PHE A 66 -23.89 2.12 -10.65
CA PHE A 66 -24.56 1.38 -9.60
C PHE A 66 -25.80 2.14 -9.09
N ALA A 67 -25.65 3.42 -8.80
CA ALA A 67 -26.72 4.30 -8.29
C ALA A 67 -27.91 4.40 -9.26
N THR A 68 -27.65 4.31 -10.56
CA THR A 68 -28.68 4.35 -11.62
C THR A 68 -29.23 2.97 -11.99
N GLY A 69 -28.82 1.90 -11.29
CA GLY A 69 -29.27 0.53 -11.55
C GLY A 69 -28.77 -0.06 -12.86
N ARG A 70 -27.75 0.52 -13.49
CA ARG A 70 -27.18 0.01 -14.75
C ARG A 70 -26.32 -1.23 -14.59
N ILE A 71 -25.80 -1.51 -13.41
CA ILE A 71 -25.13 -2.77 -13.08
C ILE A 71 -26.21 -3.80 -12.73
N ALA A 72 -26.48 -4.72 -13.65
CA ALA A 72 -27.52 -5.73 -13.48
C ALA A 72 -27.07 -6.88 -12.55
N ARG A 73 -25.79 -7.25 -12.60
CA ARG A 73 -25.22 -8.34 -11.80
C ARG A 73 -23.71 -8.21 -11.71
N ALA A 74 -23.16 -8.56 -10.54
CA ALA A 74 -21.73 -8.82 -10.38
C ALA A 74 -21.51 -10.21 -9.80
N ARG A 75 -20.49 -10.92 -10.28
CA ARG A 75 -20.16 -12.30 -9.85
C ARG A 75 -18.65 -12.53 -9.86
N LEU A 76 -18.21 -13.46 -9.01
CA LEU A 76 -16.84 -13.95 -9.03
C LEU A 76 -16.68 -15.04 -10.09
N GLU A 77 -15.54 -15.02 -10.77
CA GLU A 77 -15.11 -16.04 -11.71
C GLU A 77 -13.69 -16.53 -11.36
N PRO A 78 -13.24 -17.67 -11.91
CA PRO A 78 -11.86 -18.11 -11.75
C PRO A 78 -10.87 -17.02 -12.19
N GLN A 79 -9.80 -16.82 -11.40
CA GLN A 79 -8.74 -15.84 -11.73
C GLN A 79 -8.03 -16.21 -13.04
N PRO A 80 -7.39 -15.21 -13.70
CA PRO A 80 -6.83 -15.43 -15.05
C PRO A 80 -5.52 -16.21 -15.06
N ASP A 81 -4.83 -16.34 -13.92
CA ASP A 81 -3.52 -16.99 -13.81
C ASP A 81 -3.54 -18.06 -12.73
N ASP A 82 -3.48 -19.32 -13.13
CA ASP A 82 -3.45 -20.47 -12.22
C ASP A 82 -2.16 -20.55 -11.38
N ALA A 83 -1.11 -19.82 -11.77
CA ALA A 83 0.14 -19.75 -11.01
C ALA A 83 0.07 -18.76 -9.82
N VAL A 84 -0.94 -17.88 -9.79
CA VAL A 84 -1.16 -16.91 -8.72
C VAL A 84 -2.28 -17.40 -7.80
N PRO A 85 -2.08 -17.46 -6.47
CA PRO A 85 -3.13 -17.81 -5.53
C PRO A 85 -4.37 -16.92 -5.67
N ARG A 86 -5.54 -17.53 -5.53
CA ARG A 86 -6.80 -16.79 -5.46
C ARG A 86 -6.90 -16.04 -4.12
N PHE A 87 -7.34 -14.79 -4.15
CA PHE A 87 -7.67 -14.04 -2.95
C PHE A 87 -8.79 -14.72 -2.17
N ASP A 88 -8.58 -14.98 -0.89
CA ASP A 88 -9.49 -15.77 -0.03
C ASP A 88 -10.68 -14.94 0.48
N TYR A 89 -11.48 -14.44 -0.47
CA TYR A 89 -12.59 -13.53 -0.23
C TYR A 89 -13.59 -14.08 0.80
N GLU A 90 -14.00 -15.33 0.66
CA GLU A 90 -15.03 -15.95 1.48
C GLU A 90 -14.60 -16.03 2.96
N ASN A 91 -13.36 -16.39 3.20
CA ASN A 91 -12.82 -16.43 4.56
C ASN A 91 -12.67 -15.03 5.17
N HIS A 92 -12.28 -14.04 4.35
CA HIS A 92 -12.18 -12.66 4.83
C HIS A 92 -13.55 -12.06 5.18
N VAL A 93 -14.59 -12.33 4.41
CA VAL A 93 -15.96 -11.94 4.73
C VAL A 93 -16.42 -12.59 6.04
N ARG A 94 -16.21 -13.89 6.20
CA ARG A 94 -16.54 -14.60 7.43
C ARG A 94 -15.83 -14.00 8.64
N THR A 95 -14.54 -13.73 8.53
CA THR A 95 -13.74 -13.13 9.60
C THR A 95 -14.26 -11.76 10.01
N LEU A 96 -14.67 -10.93 9.03
CA LEU A 96 -15.23 -9.60 9.29
C LEU A 96 -16.61 -9.67 9.94
N ILE A 97 -17.54 -10.47 9.39
CA ILE A 97 -18.96 -10.47 9.74
C ILE A 97 -19.23 -11.37 10.95
N GLU A 98 -18.75 -12.62 10.92
CA GLU A 98 -19.09 -13.62 11.94
C GLU A 98 -18.14 -13.54 13.15
N GLU A 99 -16.83 -13.37 12.91
CA GLU A 99 -15.85 -13.34 13.98
C GLU A 99 -15.59 -11.92 14.53
N ARG A 100 -16.09 -10.87 13.87
CA ARG A 100 -15.83 -9.46 14.19
C ARG A 100 -14.35 -9.19 14.41
N ARG A 101 -13.50 -9.71 13.50
CA ARG A 101 -12.07 -9.51 13.50
C ARG A 101 -11.61 -8.97 12.16
N TRP A 102 -10.58 -8.13 12.19
CA TRP A 102 -9.94 -7.71 10.97
C TRP A 102 -9.16 -8.86 10.34
N PRO A 103 -9.25 -9.07 9.02
CA PRO A 103 -8.46 -10.07 8.31
C PRO A 103 -6.95 -9.87 8.51
N ALA A 104 -6.20 -10.96 8.46
CA ALA A 104 -4.74 -10.90 8.50
C ALA A 104 -4.17 -10.12 7.31
N SER A 105 -2.96 -9.58 7.48
CA SER A 105 -2.27 -8.87 6.40
C SER A 105 -1.86 -9.83 5.28
N THR A 106 -1.96 -9.36 4.03
CA THR A 106 -1.44 -10.03 2.85
C THR A 106 0.07 -10.24 2.96
N VAL A 107 0.52 -11.46 2.77
CA VAL A 107 1.94 -11.85 2.86
C VAL A 107 2.54 -12.18 1.50
N ASP A 108 1.72 -12.48 0.50
CA ASP A 108 2.11 -12.84 -0.86
C ASP A 108 1.13 -12.23 -1.87
N ILE A 109 1.41 -12.40 -3.17
CA ILE A 109 0.52 -11.93 -4.23
C ILE A 109 -0.70 -12.83 -4.34
N SER A 110 -1.86 -12.25 -4.61
CA SER A 110 -3.10 -12.98 -4.94
C SER A 110 -3.93 -12.23 -5.97
N GLU A 111 -4.78 -12.95 -6.69
CA GLU A 111 -5.67 -12.39 -7.70
C GLU A 111 -7.13 -12.78 -7.46
N LEU A 112 -8.05 -11.91 -7.88
CA LEU A 112 -9.49 -12.17 -7.85
C LEU A 112 -10.13 -11.58 -9.10
N ARG A 113 -10.95 -12.39 -9.81
CA ARG A 113 -11.72 -11.91 -10.96
C ARG A 113 -13.16 -11.65 -10.58
N LEU A 114 -13.62 -10.43 -10.87
CA LEU A 114 -15.00 -9.99 -10.76
C LEU A 114 -15.54 -9.64 -12.15
N VAL A 115 -16.69 -10.17 -12.49
CA VAL A 115 -17.36 -9.90 -13.76
C VAL A 115 -18.68 -9.18 -13.49
N MET A 116 -18.88 -8.05 -14.16
CA MET A 116 -20.05 -7.19 -14.02
C MET A 116 -20.80 -7.09 -15.33
N ASP A 117 -22.06 -7.52 -15.35
CA ASP A 117 -22.98 -7.30 -16.46
C ASP A 117 -23.69 -5.95 -16.25
N TYR A 118 -23.59 -5.05 -17.23
CA TYR A 118 -24.09 -3.71 -17.12
C TYR A 118 -24.70 -3.20 -18.43
N GLN A 119 -25.58 -2.20 -18.32
CA GLN A 119 -26.14 -1.49 -19.45
C GLN A 119 -25.43 -0.16 -19.64
N ARG A 120 -24.99 0.12 -20.86
CA ARG A 120 -24.44 1.43 -21.24
C ARG A 120 -25.51 2.52 -21.22
N GLN A 121 -25.08 3.79 -21.22
CA GLN A 121 -26.01 4.95 -21.32
C GLN A 121 -26.87 4.91 -22.59
N ASN A 122 -26.40 4.30 -23.68
CA ASN A 122 -27.14 4.10 -24.92
C ASN A 122 -28.06 2.86 -24.91
N GLY A 123 -28.21 2.17 -23.79
CA GLY A 123 -29.05 1.00 -23.61
C GLY A 123 -28.43 -0.33 -24.03
N ALA A 124 -27.20 -0.36 -24.51
CA ALA A 124 -26.55 -1.61 -24.91
C ALA A 124 -26.01 -2.39 -23.71
N ASP A 125 -26.34 -3.66 -23.63
CA ASP A 125 -25.80 -4.58 -22.61
C ASP A 125 -24.33 -4.90 -22.89
N ARG A 126 -23.52 -4.90 -21.85
CA ARG A 126 -22.09 -5.14 -21.87
C ARG A 126 -21.64 -5.88 -20.62
N THR A 127 -20.45 -6.44 -20.70
CA THR A 127 -19.77 -7.09 -19.58
C THR A 127 -18.42 -6.42 -19.35
N LEU A 128 -18.10 -6.07 -18.11
CA LEU A 128 -16.79 -5.58 -17.68
C LEU A 128 -16.16 -6.64 -16.78
N THR A 129 -14.95 -7.05 -17.10
CA THR A 129 -14.12 -7.89 -16.22
C THR A 129 -13.17 -7.01 -15.42
N LEU A 130 -13.14 -7.19 -14.10
CA LEU A 130 -12.22 -6.54 -13.18
C LEU A 130 -11.32 -7.59 -12.54
N ASP A 131 -10.05 -7.60 -12.93
CA ASP A 131 -9.03 -8.45 -12.33
C ASP A 131 -8.33 -7.65 -11.23
N ILE A 132 -8.55 -8.02 -9.98
CA ILE A 132 -7.98 -7.38 -8.80
C ILE A 132 -6.71 -8.13 -8.43
N VAL A 133 -5.58 -7.41 -8.38
CA VAL A 133 -4.27 -7.95 -8.01
C VAL A 133 -3.88 -7.36 -6.65
N ASP A 134 -3.83 -8.21 -5.63
CA ASP A 134 -3.38 -7.85 -4.28
C ASP A 134 -1.91 -8.26 -4.09
N TYR A 135 -1.10 -7.35 -3.59
CA TYR A 135 0.30 -7.61 -3.26
C TYR A 135 0.79 -6.73 -2.10
N PRO A 136 1.78 -7.21 -1.31
CA PRO A 136 2.34 -6.41 -0.24
C PRO A 136 2.86 -5.07 -0.75
N GLY A 137 2.45 -3.97 -0.13
CA GLY A 137 2.85 -2.63 -0.56
C GLY A 137 4.34 -2.36 -0.39
N GLU A 138 4.96 -3.05 0.53
CA GLU A 138 6.40 -3.01 0.76
C GLU A 138 7.20 -3.42 -0.50
N TRP A 139 6.64 -4.26 -1.36
CA TRP A 139 7.30 -4.68 -2.60
C TRP A 139 7.44 -3.55 -3.62
N LEU A 140 6.61 -2.53 -3.55
CA LEU A 140 6.77 -1.33 -4.39
C LEU A 140 8.04 -0.54 -4.03
N LEU A 141 8.48 -0.61 -2.78
CA LEU A 141 9.72 0.05 -2.33
C LEU A 141 10.97 -0.57 -2.95
N ASP A 142 10.85 -1.78 -3.53
CA ASP A 142 11.95 -2.45 -4.23
C ASP A 142 12.12 -1.98 -5.67
N LEU A 143 11.06 -1.46 -6.29
CA LEU A 143 11.12 -1.04 -7.69
C LEU A 143 12.19 0.03 -7.99
N PRO A 144 12.40 1.06 -7.14
CA PRO A 144 13.48 2.03 -7.31
C PRO A 144 14.88 1.41 -7.33
N LEU A 145 15.07 0.22 -6.68
CA LEU A 145 16.36 -0.47 -6.64
C LEU A 145 16.83 -0.91 -8.03
N LEU A 146 15.91 -1.12 -8.99
CA LEU A 146 16.25 -1.50 -10.36
C LEU A 146 17.20 -0.50 -11.04
N ASN A 147 17.15 0.77 -10.65
CA ASN A 147 17.94 1.85 -11.20
C ASN A 147 19.13 2.25 -10.34
N LYS A 148 19.42 1.51 -9.26
CA LYS A 148 20.51 1.82 -8.33
C LYS A 148 21.55 0.71 -8.34
N SER A 149 22.83 1.10 -8.27
CA SER A 149 23.90 0.16 -7.96
C SER A 149 23.85 -0.23 -6.48
N PHE A 150 24.55 -1.29 -6.12
CA PHE A 150 24.73 -1.70 -4.72
C PHE A 150 25.34 -0.58 -3.87
N GLU A 151 26.32 0.12 -4.43
CA GLU A 151 27.07 1.19 -3.77
C GLU A 151 26.17 2.41 -3.52
N GLN A 152 25.36 2.81 -4.52
CA GLN A 152 24.38 3.89 -4.40
C GLN A 152 23.33 3.56 -3.34
N TRP A 153 22.75 2.36 -3.41
CA TRP A 153 21.77 1.92 -2.42
C TRP A 153 22.36 1.82 -1.02
N SER A 154 23.61 1.35 -0.88
CA SER A 154 24.32 1.27 0.40
C SER A 154 24.53 2.66 0.99
N ALA A 155 25.03 3.61 0.20
CA ALA A 155 25.26 4.99 0.64
C ALA A 155 23.96 5.66 1.09
N GLU A 156 22.87 5.53 0.32
CA GLU A 156 21.55 6.08 0.67
C GLU A 156 20.99 5.45 1.95
N SER A 157 21.09 4.11 2.08
CA SER A 157 20.60 3.39 3.27
C SER A 157 21.36 3.80 4.53
N LEU A 158 22.67 3.96 4.44
CA LEU A 158 23.52 4.42 5.55
C LEU A 158 23.22 5.87 5.91
N ALA A 159 23.05 6.76 4.93
CA ALA A 159 22.69 8.15 5.18
C ALA A 159 21.34 8.23 5.91
N LEU A 160 20.31 7.57 5.36
CA LEU A 160 18.96 7.55 5.95
C LEU A 160 18.95 6.98 7.38
N SER A 161 19.75 5.96 7.66
CA SER A 161 19.82 5.32 8.98
C SER A 161 20.45 6.20 10.07
N ARG A 162 21.10 7.30 9.68
CA ARG A 162 21.74 8.29 10.60
C ARG A 162 20.80 9.45 10.92
N GLU A 163 19.59 9.49 10.38
CA GLU A 163 18.64 10.59 10.55
C GLU A 163 17.61 10.28 11.64
N GLY A 164 17.28 11.31 12.43
CA GLY A 164 16.20 11.28 13.41
C GLY A 164 16.16 10.03 14.30
N PRO A 165 14.98 9.43 14.52
CA PRO A 165 14.83 8.25 15.37
C PRO A 165 15.52 7.00 14.81
N ARG A 166 15.81 6.95 13.49
CA ARG A 166 16.51 5.84 12.84
C ARG A 166 17.90 5.61 13.41
N THR A 167 18.59 6.66 13.83
CA THR A 167 19.95 6.58 14.41
C THR A 167 20.01 5.59 15.58
N LYS A 168 19.04 5.67 16.50
CA LYS A 168 19.00 4.76 17.66
C LYS A 168 18.62 3.34 17.26
N LEU A 169 17.70 3.20 16.31
CA LEU A 169 17.23 1.89 15.84
C LEU A 169 18.29 1.13 15.04
N ALA A 170 19.15 1.87 14.31
CA ALA A 170 20.23 1.32 13.51
C ALA A 170 21.49 0.97 14.33
N ALA A 171 21.59 1.40 15.58
CA ALA A 171 22.82 1.26 16.38
C ALA A 171 23.39 -0.17 16.44
N PRO A 172 22.60 -1.27 16.65
CA PRO A 172 23.13 -2.64 16.63
C PRO A 172 23.70 -3.03 15.25
N TRP A 173 23.07 -2.62 14.17
CA TRP A 173 23.54 -2.85 12.80
C TRP A 173 24.82 -2.09 12.53
N HIS A 174 24.89 -0.78 12.86
CA HIS A 174 26.09 0.04 12.70
C HIS A 174 27.29 -0.48 13.53
N ALA A 175 27.04 -0.93 14.77
CA ALA A 175 28.08 -1.54 15.59
C ALA A 175 28.69 -2.77 14.94
N HIS A 176 27.87 -3.62 14.30
CA HIS A 176 28.36 -4.77 13.54
C HIS A 176 29.11 -4.35 12.28
N LEU A 177 28.59 -3.39 11.51
CA LEU A 177 29.27 -2.89 10.31
C LEU A 177 30.67 -2.35 10.61
N ALA A 178 30.85 -1.70 11.75
CA ALA A 178 32.18 -1.20 12.18
C ALA A 178 33.21 -2.32 12.44
N THR A 179 32.77 -3.55 12.60
CA THR A 179 33.68 -4.72 12.76
C THR A 179 34.02 -5.40 11.42
N LEU A 180 33.35 -5.00 10.33
CA LEU A 180 33.53 -5.60 9.01
C LEU A 180 34.51 -4.75 8.18
N SER A 181 35.32 -5.45 7.38
CA SER A 181 36.05 -4.83 6.28
C SER A 181 35.41 -5.26 4.97
N ALA A 182 34.96 -4.29 4.18
CA ALA A 182 34.31 -4.57 2.90
C ALA A 182 35.25 -5.27 1.91
N GLU A 183 36.56 -5.01 1.98
CA GLU A 183 37.60 -5.59 1.13
C GLU A 183 38.10 -6.95 1.64
N ALA A 184 37.76 -7.32 2.88
CA ALA A 184 38.12 -8.64 3.40
C ALA A 184 37.50 -9.77 2.56
N ARG A 185 38.08 -10.96 2.66
CA ARG A 185 37.54 -12.14 1.98
C ARG A 185 36.06 -12.35 2.32
N GLU A 186 35.29 -12.83 1.36
CA GLU A 186 33.87 -13.17 1.53
C GLU A 186 33.66 -14.12 2.73
N ASP A 187 32.68 -13.80 3.57
CA ASP A 187 32.36 -14.49 4.80
C ASP A 187 30.83 -14.63 4.92
N GLU A 188 30.34 -15.87 4.76
CA GLU A 188 28.91 -16.18 4.81
C GLU A 188 28.28 -15.92 6.18
N PRO A 189 28.90 -16.31 7.32
CA PRO A 189 28.42 -15.95 8.65
C PRO A 189 28.29 -14.44 8.84
N ALA A 190 29.30 -13.65 8.47
CA ALA A 190 29.27 -12.19 8.58
C ALA A 190 28.14 -11.58 7.74
N ALA A 191 27.94 -12.07 6.50
CA ALA A 191 26.86 -11.62 5.62
C ALA A 191 25.48 -11.90 6.23
N ARG A 192 25.24 -13.08 6.80
CA ARG A 192 23.98 -13.43 7.45
C ARG A 192 23.69 -12.58 8.68
N ILE A 193 24.69 -12.31 9.51
CA ILE A 193 24.54 -11.44 10.68
C ILE A 193 24.20 -10.01 10.22
N ALA A 194 24.93 -9.47 9.25
CA ALA A 194 24.68 -8.13 8.70
C ALA A 194 23.25 -8.03 8.13
N ALA A 195 22.82 -8.98 7.31
CA ALA A 195 21.47 -9.01 6.72
C ALA A 195 20.38 -9.12 7.81
N LYS A 196 20.59 -9.94 8.84
CA LYS A 196 19.66 -10.07 9.95
C LYS A 196 19.53 -8.76 10.72
N LEU A 197 20.64 -8.15 11.12
CA LEU A 197 20.62 -6.89 11.88
C LEU A 197 20.01 -5.75 11.07
N PHE A 198 20.28 -5.68 9.77
CA PHE A 198 19.64 -4.73 8.87
C PHE A 198 18.14 -4.96 8.78
N THR A 199 17.70 -6.21 8.64
CA THR A 199 16.27 -6.57 8.65
C THR A 199 15.60 -6.21 9.97
N ASP A 200 16.26 -6.46 11.10
CA ASP A 200 15.74 -6.12 12.43
C ASP A 200 15.61 -4.59 12.60
N TYR A 201 16.57 -3.82 12.07
CA TYR A 201 16.48 -2.36 11.99
C TYR A 201 15.26 -1.90 11.17
N LEU A 202 15.03 -2.47 9.97
CA LEU A 202 13.86 -2.13 9.15
C LEU A 202 12.55 -2.46 9.86
N ARG A 203 12.48 -3.60 10.57
CA ARG A 203 11.32 -3.99 11.39
C ARG A 203 11.06 -3.01 12.53
N ALA A 204 12.13 -2.58 13.23
CA ALA A 204 12.02 -1.60 14.29
C ALA A 204 11.51 -0.23 13.77
N CYS A 205 11.96 0.19 12.58
CA CYS A 205 11.45 1.39 11.93
C CYS A 205 9.96 1.30 11.57
N ARG A 206 9.48 0.09 11.19
CA ARG A 206 8.07 -0.16 10.86
C ARG A 206 7.15 -0.21 12.09
N ASP A 207 7.68 -0.30 13.29
CA ASP A 207 6.86 -0.31 14.53
C ASP A 207 5.96 0.92 14.59
N GLU A 208 4.76 0.76 15.17
CA GLU A 208 3.75 1.84 15.21
C GLU A 208 4.21 3.12 15.87
N ARG A 209 5.14 3.01 16.81
CA ARG A 209 5.73 4.17 17.49
C ARG A 209 6.52 5.08 16.57
N PHE A 210 7.04 4.53 15.48
CA PHE A 210 7.86 5.25 14.50
C PHE A 210 7.16 5.39 13.16
N ALA A 211 6.31 4.44 12.79
CA ALA A 211 5.47 4.40 11.58
C ALA A 211 6.23 4.78 10.29
N MET A 212 7.52 4.43 10.20
CA MET A 212 8.33 4.70 9.02
C MET A 212 7.86 3.86 7.83
N SER A 213 7.86 4.44 6.65
CA SER A 213 7.34 3.86 5.41
C SER A 213 8.42 3.57 4.38
N LEU A 214 9.50 4.35 4.33
CA LEU A 214 10.62 4.17 3.38
C LEU A 214 11.60 3.11 3.92
N LEU A 215 11.35 1.83 3.60
CA LEU A 215 12.03 0.67 4.19
C LEU A 215 12.51 -0.35 3.12
N PRO A 216 13.23 0.06 2.05
CA PRO A 216 13.75 -0.89 1.07
C PRO A 216 14.95 -1.68 1.62
N PRO A 217 15.08 -2.99 1.31
CA PRO A 217 14.21 -3.80 0.46
C PRO A 217 12.96 -4.29 1.20
N GLY A 218 11.81 -4.15 0.56
CA GLY A 218 10.51 -4.53 1.14
C GLY A 218 10.36 -6.03 1.36
N ARG A 219 11.00 -6.86 0.53
CA ARG A 219 11.03 -8.33 0.70
C ARG A 219 11.76 -8.78 1.97
N PHE A 220 12.60 -7.96 2.57
CA PHE A 220 13.20 -8.26 3.87
C PHE A 220 12.16 -8.24 5.00
N LEU A 221 11.15 -7.39 4.85
CA LEU A 221 10.03 -7.29 5.80
C LEU A 221 8.93 -8.31 5.51
N MET A 222 8.68 -8.58 4.22
CA MET A 222 7.63 -9.46 3.73
C MET A 222 8.23 -10.45 2.71
N PRO A 223 9.01 -11.44 3.17
CA PRO A 223 9.76 -12.33 2.27
C PRO A 223 8.86 -13.27 1.44
N GLY A 224 7.65 -13.58 1.91
CA GLY A 224 6.77 -14.54 1.26
C GLY A 224 7.48 -15.89 1.08
N ASN A 225 7.40 -16.45 -0.11
CA ASN A 225 8.06 -17.72 -0.49
C ASN A 225 9.60 -17.67 -0.53
N LEU A 226 10.22 -16.48 -0.36
CA LEU A 226 11.66 -16.29 -0.35
C LEU A 226 12.29 -16.39 1.05
N ALA A 227 11.50 -16.69 2.07
CA ALA A 227 12.01 -16.84 3.43
C ALA A 227 13.17 -17.84 3.49
N GLY A 228 14.35 -17.42 4.02
CA GLY A 228 15.56 -18.24 4.07
C GLY A 228 16.38 -18.32 2.77
N SER A 229 15.95 -17.65 1.69
CA SER A 229 16.70 -17.60 0.44
C SER A 229 18.03 -16.85 0.57
N PRO A 230 19.14 -17.35 -0.03
CA PRO A 230 20.39 -16.60 -0.11
C PRO A 230 20.24 -15.23 -0.80
N ALA A 231 19.25 -15.06 -1.68
CA ALA A 231 18.96 -13.80 -2.34
C ALA A 231 18.55 -12.68 -1.35
N LEU A 232 18.12 -13.02 -0.12
CA LEU A 232 17.83 -12.08 0.96
C LEU A 232 18.98 -11.92 1.96
N THR A 233 20.19 -12.43 1.63
CA THR A 233 21.35 -12.42 2.55
C THR A 233 22.39 -11.39 2.10
N PHE A 234 21.99 -10.10 2.12
CA PHE A 234 22.87 -8.96 1.88
C PHE A 234 22.47 -7.78 2.76
N ALA A 235 23.36 -6.83 2.94
CA ALA A 235 23.12 -5.61 3.70
C ALA A 235 23.96 -4.48 3.11
N PRO A 236 23.58 -3.19 3.35
CA PRO A 236 24.41 -2.07 2.95
C PRO A 236 25.79 -2.14 3.60
N LEU A 237 26.82 -1.74 2.84
CA LEU A 237 28.20 -1.60 3.31
C LEU A 237 28.68 -0.17 3.10
N ASP A 238 29.58 0.30 3.97
CA ASP A 238 30.25 1.59 3.81
C ASP A 238 31.36 1.47 2.75
N VAL A 239 31.01 1.74 1.51
CA VAL A 239 31.88 1.60 0.33
C VAL A 239 31.75 2.82 -0.58
N PRO A 240 32.83 3.17 -1.33
CA PRO A 240 32.78 4.30 -2.28
C PRO A 240 31.74 4.08 -3.37
N ILE A 241 30.94 5.11 -3.69
CA ILE A 241 29.89 5.05 -4.74
C ILE A 241 30.48 4.68 -6.10
N ASP A 242 31.62 5.26 -6.46
CA ASP A 242 32.32 5.01 -7.73
C ASP A 242 33.43 3.96 -7.60
N GLY A 243 33.42 3.17 -6.51
CA GLY A 243 34.43 2.17 -6.23
C GLY A 243 34.22 0.88 -7.01
N THR A 244 35.27 0.08 -7.06
CA THR A 244 35.23 -1.26 -7.65
C THR A 244 35.51 -2.30 -6.58
N ALA A 245 34.55 -3.22 -6.39
CA ALA A 245 34.68 -4.29 -5.42
C ALA A 245 35.82 -5.26 -5.82
N PRO A 246 36.80 -5.52 -4.93
CA PRO A 246 37.83 -6.54 -5.19
C PRO A 246 37.21 -7.93 -5.34
N ASP A 247 37.75 -8.74 -6.26
CA ASP A 247 37.25 -10.10 -6.47
C ASP A 247 37.38 -10.94 -5.19
N GLY A 248 36.34 -11.73 -4.87
CA GLY A 248 36.31 -12.58 -3.68
C GLY A 248 36.17 -11.83 -2.35
N SER A 249 35.93 -10.51 -2.39
CA SER A 249 35.70 -9.71 -1.19
C SER A 249 34.25 -9.81 -0.69
N LEU A 250 34.03 -9.45 0.57
CA LEU A 250 32.70 -9.33 1.16
C LEU A 250 31.85 -8.33 0.37
N TRP A 251 32.43 -7.24 -0.10
CA TRP A 251 31.76 -6.27 -0.98
C TRP A 251 31.28 -6.91 -2.29
N ALA A 252 32.16 -7.64 -2.99
CA ALA A 252 31.78 -8.34 -4.22
C ALA A 252 30.66 -9.35 -3.99
N MET A 253 30.68 -10.07 -2.87
CA MET A 253 29.63 -11.00 -2.46
C MET A 253 28.28 -10.29 -2.23
N MET A 254 28.26 -9.20 -1.45
CA MET A 254 27.05 -8.44 -1.17
C MET A 254 26.47 -7.81 -2.45
N ARG A 255 27.32 -7.21 -3.30
CA ARG A 255 26.93 -6.67 -4.60
C ARG A 255 26.33 -7.74 -5.50
N ARG A 256 26.95 -8.91 -5.60
CA ARG A 256 26.43 -10.05 -6.39
C ARG A 256 25.04 -10.47 -5.91
N ARG A 257 24.79 -10.52 -4.59
CA ARG A 257 23.50 -10.89 -4.01
C ARG A 257 22.44 -9.81 -4.24
N TYR A 258 22.81 -8.56 -4.10
CA TYR A 258 21.92 -7.43 -4.43
C TYR A 258 21.50 -7.45 -5.91
N GLU A 259 22.43 -7.69 -6.84
CA GLU A 259 22.10 -7.83 -8.25
C GLU A 259 21.22 -9.06 -8.51
N ALA A 260 21.54 -10.20 -7.89
CA ALA A 260 20.72 -11.40 -7.97
C ALA A 260 19.29 -11.14 -7.41
N TYR A 261 19.16 -10.39 -6.32
CA TYR A 261 17.87 -9.97 -5.79
C TYR A 261 17.06 -9.17 -6.80
N LYS A 262 17.67 -8.20 -7.46
CA LYS A 262 17.01 -7.41 -8.52
C LYS A 262 16.55 -8.30 -9.66
N ASP A 263 17.39 -9.25 -10.10
CA ASP A 263 17.13 -10.11 -11.26
C ASP A 263 16.09 -11.19 -10.99
N VAL A 264 16.12 -11.81 -9.80
CA VAL A 264 15.27 -12.96 -9.46
C VAL A 264 13.98 -12.54 -8.77
N VAL A 265 13.97 -11.40 -8.09
CA VAL A 265 12.82 -10.96 -7.26
C VAL A 265 12.14 -9.73 -7.86
N VAL A 266 12.89 -8.64 -8.04
CA VAL A 266 12.27 -7.34 -8.36
C VAL A 266 11.84 -7.26 -9.82
N ARG A 267 12.68 -7.68 -10.77
CA ARG A 267 12.33 -7.64 -12.21
C ARG A 267 11.15 -8.54 -12.57
N PRO A 268 11.05 -9.80 -12.09
CA PRO A 268 9.87 -10.63 -12.33
C PRO A 268 8.60 -10.00 -11.79
N PHE A 269 8.60 -9.49 -10.54
CA PHE A 269 7.44 -8.80 -9.97
C PHE A 269 7.01 -7.61 -10.84
N PHE A 270 7.97 -6.77 -11.24
CA PHE A 270 7.67 -5.63 -12.12
C PHE A 270 7.06 -6.07 -13.45
N ARG A 271 7.69 -7.02 -14.14
CA ARG A 271 7.30 -7.47 -15.47
C ARG A 271 5.96 -8.22 -15.48
N ASP A 272 5.79 -9.15 -14.55
CA ASP A 272 4.71 -10.13 -14.63
C ASP A 272 3.42 -9.61 -13.97
N HIS A 273 3.53 -8.67 -13.01
CA HIS A 273 2.39 -8.14 -12.29
C HIS A 273 2.23 -6.63 -12.46
N PHE A 274 3.20 -5.84 -12.00
CA PHE A 274 3.05 -4.39 -11.91
C PHE A 274 2.91 -3.70 -13.27
N ALA A 275 3.74 -4.05 -14.26
CA ALA A 275 3.70 -3.45 -15.60
C ALA A 275 2.44 -3.80 -16.40
N ARG A 276 1.62 -4.74 -15.91
CA ARG A 276 0.38 -5.19 -16.56
C ARG A 276 -0.88 -4.54 -15.99
N LEU A 277 -0.74 -3.63 -15.03
CA LEU A 277 -1.87 -2.94 -14.41
C LEU A 277 -2.37 -1.79 -15.28
N ASP A 278 -3.70 -1.64 -15.35
CA ASP A 278 -4.38 -0.50 -15.99
C ASP A 278 -4.66 0.59 -14.96
N ARG A 279 -5.02 0.18 -13.74
CA ARG A 279 -5.44 1.04 -12.63
C ARG A 279 -4.71 0.67 -11.35
N GLN A 280 -4.49 1.65 -10.50
CA GLN A 280 -3.79 1.44 -9.24
C GLN A 280 -4.48 2.15 -8.08
N VAL A 281 -4.65 1.44 -6.97
CA VAL A 281 -4.98 2.03 -5.67
C VAL A 281 -3.76 1.92 -4.76
N VAL A 282 -3.40 3.02 -4.13
CA VAL A 282 -2.37 3.08 -3.09
C VAL A 282 -3.04 3.48 -1.77
N LEU A 283 -3.25 2.50 -0.91
CA LEU A 283 -3.83 2.72 0.41
C LEU A 283 -2.76 3.21 1.38
N VAL A 284 -3.08 4.25 2.15
CA VAL A 284 -2.13 4.92 3.04
C VAL A 284 -2.77 5.08 4.42
N ASP A 285 -2.15 4.51 5.45
CA ASP A 285 -2.48 4.81 6.84
C ASP A 285 -1.79 6.11 7.27
N ALA A 286 -2.34 7.24 6.82
CA ALA A 286 -1.78 8.56 7.11
C ALA A 286 -1.90 8.90 8.60
N LEU A 287 -2.91 8.38 9.31
CA LEU A 287 -3.12 8.66 10.72
C LEU A 287 -1.99 8.11 11.59
N ALA A 288 -1.45 6.94 11.24
CA ALA A 288 -0.30 6.38 11.93
C ALA A 288 0.94 7.27 11.80
N ALA A 289 1.20 7.79 10.58
CA ALA A 289 2.33 8.70 10.36
C ALA A 289 2.15 10.03 11.11
N PHE A 290 0.94 10.59 11.16
CA PHE A 290 0.67 11.82 11.94
C PHE A 290 0.93 11.61 13.42
N ASN A 291 0.49 10.48 13.96
CA ASN A 291 0.67 10.17 15.38
C ASN A 291 2.14 9.95 15.75
N ALA A 292 2.94 9.47 14.81
CA ALA A 292 4.38 9.27 15.00
C ALA A 292 5.20 10.58 14.86
N GLY A 293 4.66 11.60 14.19
CA GLY A 293 5.27 12.94 14.10
C GLY A 293 5.80 13.33 12.72
N PRO A 294 6.43 14.52 12.62
CA PRO A 294 6.87 15.10 11.35
C PRO A 294 7.85 14.22 10.56
N GLU A 295 8.77 13.54 11.26
CA GLU A 295 9.75 12.67 10.62
C GLU A 295 9.07 11.49 9.90
N ALA A 296 8.03 10.90 10.48
CA ALA A 296 7.26 9.84 9.84
C ALA A 296 6.46 10.35 8.64
N LEU A 297 5.98 11.59 8.68
CA LEU A 297 5.31 12.23 7.55
C LEU A 297 6.26 12.49 6.38
N HIS A 298 7.45 12.99 6.64
CA HIS A 298 8.49 13.19 5.61
C HIS A 298 8.95 11.85 5.02
N ASP A 299 9.07 10.84 5.86
CA ASP A 299 9.42 9.49 5.44
C ASP A 299 8.31 8.87 4.55
N LEU A 300 7.05 9.11 4.90
CA LEU A 300 5.89 8.73 4.08
C LEU A 300 5.89 9.47 2.73
N GLU A 301 6.13 10.79 2.72
CA GLU A 301 6.25 11.60 1.49
C GLU A 301 7.33 11.02 0.56
N ALA A 302 8.51 10.69 1.11
CA ALA A 302 9.61 10.09 0.35
C ALA A 302 9.27 8.70 -0.19
N ALA A 303 8.60 7.85 0.60
CA ALA A 303 8.16 6.53 0.16
C ALA A 303 7.15 6.61 -0.99
N LEU A 304 6.15 7.50 -0.87
CA LEU A 304 5.14 7.72 -1.91
C LEU A 304 5.75 8.30 -3.19
N ALA A 305 6.71 9.21 -3.08
CA ALA A 305 7.46 9.74 -4.22
C ALA A 305 8.23 8.64 -4.96
N GLY A 306 8.94 7.77 -4.22
CA GLY A 306 9.66 6.64 -4.79
C GLY A 306 8.74 5.64 -5.51
N ILE A 307 7.57 5.37 -4.96
CA ILE A 307 6.56 4.52 -5.59
C ILE A 307 6.08 5.14 -6.91
N LEU A 308 5.74 6.43 -6.91
CA LEU A 308 5.26 7.11 -8.13
C LEU A 308 6.34 7.24 -9.22
N ASP A 309 7.60 7.38 -8.84
CA ASP A 309 8.71 7.39 -9.81
C ASP A 309 8.84 6.04 -10.54
N CYS A 310 8.35 4.94 -9.97
CA CYS A 310 8.35 3.62 -10.59
C CYS A 310 7.33 3.51 -11.75
N PHE A 311 6.27 4.30 -11.76
CA PHE A 311 5.34 4.37 -12.89
C PHE A 311 6.01 4.92 -14.17
N ARG A 312 7.21 5.49 -14.05
CA ARG A 312 8.05 5.99 -15.17
C ARG A 312 9.06 5.00 -15.72
N ILE A 313 9.26 3.85 -15.08
CA ILE A 313 10.26 2.85 -15.51
C ILE A 313 9.75 2.15 -16.76
N GLY A 314 9.97 2.77 -17.90
CA GLY A 314 9.56 2.26 -19.21
C GLY A 314 10.06 3.10 -20.39
N ARG A 315 10.96 4.05 -20.15
CA ARG A 315 11.58 4.84 -21.21
C ARG A 315 12.85 4.17 -21.72
N SER A 316 12.75 3.36 -22.76
CA SER A 316 13.90 3.20 -23.65
C SER A 316 13.64 2.41 -24.93
N THR A 317 12.60 2.64 -25.69
CA THR A 317 12.60 2.41 -27.14
C THR A 317 11.27 2.84 -27.75
N ILE A 318 11.30 3.46 -28.90
CA ILE A 318 10.12 3.94 -29.64
C ILE A 318 9.10 2.79 -29.89
N LEU A 319 9.55 1.55 -30.02
CA LEU A 319 8.69 0.37 -30.21
C LEU A 319 8.02 -0.11 -28.90
N SER A 320 8.67 0.05 -27.73
CA SER A 320 8.10 -0.36 -26.44
C SER A 320 7.00 0.57 -25.95
N ASN A 321 6.95 1.82 -26.43
CA ASN A 321 5.91 2.78 -26.08
C ASN A 321 4.55 2.50 -26.74
N LEU A 322 4.52 1.67 -27.79
CA LEU A 322 3.28 1.36 -28.52
C LEU A 322 2.53 0.14 -27.98
N LEU A 323 3.19 -0.69 -27.15
CA LEU A 323 2.67 -2.01 -26.72
C LEU A 323 2.59 -2.21 -25.20
N ARG A 324 2.83 -1.17 -24.37
CA ARG A 324 2.75 -1.32 -22.91
C ARG A 324 1.44 -0.75 -22.37
N PRO A 325 0.67 -1.54 -21.58
CA PRO A 325 -0.41 -1.01 -20.78
C PRO A 325 0.17 0.04 -19.84
N ARG A 326 -0.40 1.21 -19.87
CA ARG A 326 -0.02 2.35 -19.06
C ARG A 326 -1.07 2.47 -17.97
N ILE A 327 -0.63 2.50 -16.71
CA ILE A 327 -1.53 2.84 -15.63
C ILE A 327 -2.08 4.25 -15.92
N ASP A 328 -3.37 4.34 -16.23
CA ASP A 328 -4.03 5.58 -16.63
C ASP A 328 -4.74 6.27 -15.47
N ARG A 329 -5.01 5.55 -14.36
CA ARG A 329 -5.58 6.12 -13.12
C ARG A 329 -4.89 5.58 -11.89
N ILE A 330 -4.53 6.50 -10.98
CA ILE A 330 -3.92 6.18 -9.69
C ILE A 330 -4.74 6.86 -8.60
N LEU A 331 -5.30 6.07 -7.69
CA LEU A 331 -6.01 6.57 -6.52
C LEU A 331 -5.13 6.44 -5.27
N PHE A 332 -4.86 7.55 -4.62
CA PHE A 332 -4.31 7.55 -3.27
C PHE A 332 -5.45 7.63 -2.26
N ALA A 333 -5.51 6.66 -1.36
CA ALA A 333 -6.58 6.59 -0.39
C ALA A 333 -6.04 6.66 1.03
N ALA A 334 -6.31 7.76 1.74
CA ALA A 334 -6.09 7.85 3.16
C ALA A 334 -7.14 6.99 3.87
N THR A 335 -6.70 5.85 4.39
CA THR A 335 -7.59 4.86 5.00
C THR A 335 -7.94 5.20 6.43
N LYS A 336 -8.89 4.44 7.01
CA LYS A 336 -9.37 4.60 8.39
C LYS A 336 -10.00 5.98 8.65
N ALA A 337 -10.66 6.56 7.63
CA ALA A 337 -11.37 7.81 7.79
C ALA A 337 -12.46 7.76 8.89
N ASP A 338 -12.95 6.58 9.20
CA ASP A 338 -13.87 6.32 10.31
C ASP A 338 -13.26 6.52 11.72
N HIS A 339 -11.94 6.69 11.82
CA HIS A 339 -11.27 7.13 13.05
C HIS A 339 -11.34 8.64 13.27
N LEU A 340 -11.96 9.37 12.36
CA LEU A 340 -12.17 10.81 12.41
C LEU A 340 -13.65 11.14 12.25
N HIS A 341 -14.08 12.25 12.83
CA HIS A 341 -15.39 12.83 12.53
C HIS A 341 -15.42 13.36 11.08
N HIS A 342 -16.58 13.31 10.41
CA HIS A 342 -16.70 13.70 8.99
C HIS A 342 -16.16 15.11 8.67
N SER A 343 -16.21 16.04 9.63
CA SER A 343 -15.65 17.39 9.49
C SER A 343 -14.13 17.42 9.23
N SER A 344 -13.43 16.33 9.53
CA SER A 344 -11.98 16.19 9.31
C SER A 344 -11.61 15.33 8.10
N HIS A 345 -12.58 14.73 7.38
CA HIS A 345 -12.28 13.88 6.22
C HIS A 345 -11.61 14.65 5.08
N ASP A 346 -12.10 15.87 4.79
CA ASP A 346 -11.51 16.72 3.72
C ASP A 346 -10.11 17.22 4.11
N ARG A 347 -9.86 17.43 5.41
CA ARG A 347 -8.53 17.77 5.91
C ARG A 347 -7.56 16.59 5.78
N LEU A 348 -8.02 15.36 6.09
CA LEU A 348 -7.24 14.14 5.87
C LEU A 348 -6.87 13.97 4.40
N GLU A 349 -7.82 14.24 3.50
CA GLU A 349 -7.61 14.21 2.05
C GLU A 349 -6.58 15.27 1.62
N ALA A 350 -6.67 16.50 2.15
CA ALA A 350 -5.73 17.59 1.87
C ALA A 350 -4.31 17.26 2.33
N ILE A 351 -4.15 16.61 3.48
CA ILE A 351 -2.86 16.20 4.02
C ILE A 351 -2.22 15.13 3.12
N LEU A 352 -2.97 14.09 2.74
CA LEU A 352 -2.45 13.09 1.82
C LEU A 352 -2.14 13.69 0.44
N ARG A 353 -2.98 14.60 -0.08
CA ARG A 353 -2.75 15.32 -1.33
C ARG A 353 -1.44 16.11 -1.26
N ARG A 354 -1.15 16.75 -0.13
CA ARG A 354 0.13 17.45 0.10
C ARG A 354 1.31 16.47 0.08
N ALA A 355 1.18 15.32 0.72
CA ALA A 355 2.25 14.30 0.77
C ALA A 355 2.59 13.74 -0.63
N VAL A 356 1.61 13.62 -1.53
CA VAL A 356 1.82 13.07 -2.88
C VAL A 356 2.05 14.14 -3.95
N ALA A 357 1.88 15.43 -3.65
CA ALA A 357 1.81 16.52 -4.64
C ALA A 357 2.94 16.51 -5.67
N LYS A 358 4.21 16.52 -5.20
CA LYS A 358 5.39 16.54 -6.10
C LYS A 358 5.46 15.35 -7.04
N ALA A 359 5.00 14.21 -6.58
CA ALA A 359 5.05 12.98 -7.35
C ALA A 359 3.80 12.83 -8.23
N ALA A 360 2.64 13.36 -7.77
CA ALA A 360 1.41 13.44 -8.54
C ALA A 360 1.59 14.31 -9.78
N ASP A 361 2.14 15.53 -9.66
CA ASP A 361 2.43 16.44 -10.79
C ASP A 361 3.24 15.73 -11.89
N ARG A 362 4.20 14.90 -11.49
CA ARG A 362 5.04 14.15 -12.44
C ARG A 362 4.27 13.04 -13.14
N ALA A 363 3.38 12.34 -12.44
CA ALA A 363 2.60 11.25 -13.01
C ALA A 363 1.49 11.78 -13.93
N GLU A 364 0.87 12.92 -13.57
CA GLU A 364 -0.10 13.63 -14.41
C GLU A 364 0.56 14.14 -15.71
N TYR A 365 1.75 14.73 -15.60
CA TYR A 365 2.53 15.10 -16.80
C TYR A 365 2.84 13.88 -17.67
N ALA A 366 2.97 12.70 -17.09
CA ALA A 366 3.10 11.45 -17.82
C ALA A 366 1.77 10.94 -18.38
N GLY A 367 0.60 11.55 -18.05
CA GLY A 367 -0.75 11.32 -18.59
C GLY A 367 -1.56 10.30 -17.80
N ALA A 368 -1.24 10.01 -16.54
CA ALA A 368 -2.12 9.32 -15.62
C ALA A 368 -3.04 10.34 -14.93
N ALA A 369 -4.31 9.99 -14.73
CA ALA A 369 -5.19 10.75 -13.85
C ALA A 369 -4.94 10.33 -12.40
N ILE A 370 -4.82 11.31 -11.50
CA ILE A 370 -4.62 11.06 -10.07
C ILE A 370 -5.77 11.66 -9.28
N ASP A 371 -6.27 10.91 -8.31
CA ASP A 371 -7.16 11.46 -7.28
C ASP A 371 -6.73 11.00 -5.89
N VAL A 372 -7.18 11.75 -4.88
CA VAL A 372 -6.92 11.48 -3.47
C VAL A 372 -8.25 11.45 -2.74
N VAL A 373 -8.47 10.42 -1.93
CA VAL A 373 -9.69 10.25 -1.16
C VAL A 373 -9.40 9.82 0.27
N ALA A 374 -10.11 10.41 1.24
CA ALA A 374 -10.17 9.87 2.59
C ALA A 374 -11.31 8.84 2.63
N LEU A 375 -11.00 7.57 2.92
CA LEU A 375 -11.98 6.50 2.91
C LEU A 375 -11.88 5.57 4.14
N ALA A 376 -12.98 4.91 4.45
CA ALA A 376 -13.00 3.69 5.23
C ALA A 376 -13.73 2.61 4.42
N ALA A 377 -13.01 1.55 4.06
CA ALA A 377 -13.60 0.46 3.29
C ALA A 377 -14.68 -0.30 4.09
N VAL A 378 -14.46 -0.44 5.39
CA VAL A 378 -15.46 -0.85 6.38
C VAL A 378 -15.46 0.17 7.50
N ARG A 379 -16.61 0.77 7.77
CA ARG A 379 -16.78 1.76 8.82
C ARG A 379 -17.03 1.07 10.16
N ALA A 380 -16.06 1.16 11.07
CA ALA A 380 -16.12 0.53 12.40
C ALA A 380 -16.77 1.42 13.48
N THR A 381 -16.89 2.72 13.22
CA THR A 381 -17.42 3.72 14.17
C THR A 381 -18.67 4.39 13.63
N ARG A 382 -19.40 5.04 14.51
CA ARG A 382 -20.49 5.97 14.19
C ARG A 382 -20.26 7.29 14.90
N GLU A 383 -20.74 8.35 14.31
CA GLU A 383 -20.58 9.69 14.86
C GLU A 383 -21.62 9.98 15.96
N ALA A 384 -21.18 10.70 16.97
CA ALA A 384 -22.01 11.17 18.07
C ALA A 384 -21.55 12.55 18.54
N MET A 385 -22.48 13.29 19.14
CA MET A 385 -22.17 14.52 19.85
C MET A 385 -22.20 14.26 21.35
N VAL A 386 -21.04 14.34 22.00
CA VAL A 386 -20.94 14.09 23.45
C VAL A 386 -20.82 15.43 24.19
N ALA A 387 -21.64 15.60 25.23
CA ALA A 387 -21.59 16.79 26.06
C ALA A 387 -20.41 16.70 27.04
N ARG A 388 -19.51 17.67 27.01
CA ARG A 388 -18.45 17.87 28.00
C ARG A 388 -18.66 19.23 28.68
N GLY A 389 -19.34 19.21 29.81
CA GLY A 389 -19.79 20.42 30.47
C GLY A 389 -20.83 21.18 29.62
N ARG A 390 -20.52 22.41 29.17
CA ARG A 390 -21.37 23.22 28.28
C ARG A 390 -21.11 23.05 26.79
N GLU A 391 -20.05 22.34 26.44
CA GLU A 391 -19.63 22.13 25.04
C GLU A 391 -20.12 20.79 24.55
N LYS A 392 -20.48 20.73 23.25
CA LYS A 392 -20.75 19.49 22.53
C LYS A 392 -19.54 19.17 21.67
N LEU A 393 -18.89 18.04 21.93
CA LEU A 393 -17.74 17.58 21.18
C LEU A 393 -18.14 16.56 20.10
N PRO A 394 -17.67 16.74 18.84
CA PRO A 394 -17.88 15.75 17.80
C PRO A 394 -17.05 14.51 18.13
N SER A 395 -17.73 13.44 18.51
CA SER A 395 -17.11 12.20 19.02
C SER A 395 -17.45 11.02 18.12
N LEU A 396 -16.67 9.96 18.26
CA LEU A 396 -16.90 8.68 17.61
C LEU A 396 -17.31 7.64 18.66
N LEU A 397 -18.29 6.82 18.28
CA LEU A 397 -18.73 5.65 19.06
C LEU A 397 -18.26 4.39 18.33
N GLY A 398 -17.62 3.49 19.02
CA GLY A 398 -17.18 2.21 18.48
C GLY A 398 -16.71 1.27 19.57
N THR A 399 -16.52 0.01 19.25
CA THR A 399 -15.99 -1.01 20.16
C THR A 399 -14.48 -1.09 20.00
N PRO A 400 -13.65 -0.63 20.95
CA PRO A 400 -12.20 -0.78 20.86
C PRO A 400 -11.81 -2.25 20.86
N ALA A 401 -10.66 -2.56 20.25
CA ALA A 401 -10.07 -3.88 20.38
C ALA A 401 -9.66 -4.14 21.84
N SER A 402 -9.75 -5.40 22.28
CA SER A 402 -9.31 -5.78 23.63
C SER A 402 -7.81 -5.54 23.81
N GLY A 403 -7.41 -5.12 25.00
CA GLY A 403 -6.04 -4.84 25.37
C GLY A 403 -5.82 -3.40 25.83
N GLU A 404 -4.57 -3.06 26.07
CA GLU A 404 -4.13 -1.74 26.50
C GLU A 404 -3.81 -0.86 25.28
N ASP A 405 -4.28 0.38 25.28
CA ASP A 405 -3.95 1.36 24.27
C ASP A 405 -2.59 2.04 24.54
N ALA A 406 -2.17 2.92 23.65
CA ALA A 406 -0.91 3.66 23.78
C ALA A 406 -0.86 4.60 25.02
N ASN A 407 -1.99 4.88 25.65
CA ASN A 407 -2.13 5.74 26.82
C ASN A 407 -2.26 4.95 28.14
N GLY A 408 -2.23 3.61 28.07
CA GLY A 408 -2.40 2.73 29.23
C GLY A 408 -3.85 2.48 29.63
N GLU A 409 -4.83 2.85 28.80
CA GLU A 409 -6.25 2.56 29.02
C GLU A 409 -6.56 1.14 28.51
N THR A 410 -7.22 0.32 29.31
CA THR A 410 -7.53 -1.08 29.00
C THR A 410 -8.97 -1.23 28.56
N PHE A 411 -9.19 -1.93 27.45
CA PHE A 411 -10.50 -2.21 26.86
C PHE A 411 -10.81 -3.71 26.86
N ASP A 412 -12.08 -4.07 27.05
CA ASP A 412 -12.55 -5.47 27.03
C ASP A 412 -12.79 -6.03 25.63
N GLY A 413 -12.87 -5.18 24.63
CA GLY A 413 -13.18 -5.56 23.24
C GLY A 413 -14.67 -5.77 22.98
N GLU A 414 -15.56 -5.46 23.92
CA GLU A 414 -17.01 -5.68 23.82
C GLU A 414 -17.82 -4.43 24.09
N THR A 415 -17.36 -3.60 25.01
CA THR A 415 -18.05 -2.35 25.40
C THR A 415 -17.79 -1.25 24.38
N GLU A 416 -18.88 -0.63 23.91
CA GLU A 416 -18.80 0.53 23.03
C GLU A 416 -18.39 1.77 23.82
N VAL A 417 -17.42 2.52 23.32
CA VAL A 417 -16.96 3.75 23.97
C VAL A 417 -17.09 4.95 23.04
N ALA A 418 -17.27 6.12 23.66
CA ALA A 418 -17.22 7.40 22.97
C ALA A 418 -15.81 7.98 23.07
N THR A 419 -15.19 8.31 21.96
CA THR A 419 -13.89 8.96 21.94
C THR A 419 -13.92 10.23 21.10
N PHE A 420 -13.16 11.24 21.50
CA PHE A 420 -12.88 12.41 20.69
C PHE A 420 -11.47 12.26 20.12
N PRO A 421 -11.32 12.00 18.80
CA PRO A 421 -10.01 11.69 18.21
C PRO A 421 -9.12 12.94 18.04
N GLY A 422 -9.66 14.13 18.21
CA GLY A 422 -9.01 15.38 17.85
C GLY A 422 -9.36 15.87 16.46
N ASP A 423 -9.11 17.15 16.21
CA ASP A 423 -9.28 17.77 14.90
C ASP A 423 -7.95 17.78 14.14
N LEU A 424 -8.00 17.54 12.84
CA LEU A 424 -6.85 17.75 11.97
C LEU A 424 -6.69 19.25 11.66
N PRO A 425 -5.45 19.73 11.43
CA PRO A 425 -5.22 21.13 11.06
C PRO A 425 -5.90 21.47 9.74
N VAL A 426 -6.25 22.74 9.57
CA VAL A 426 -6.79 23.27 8.31
C VAL A 426 -5.68 23.40 7.27
N ASP A 427 -4.50 23.84 7.69
CA ASP A 427 -3.30 23.91 6.83
C ASP A 427 -2.46 22.63 7.02
N PRO A 428 -2.35 21.77 6.00
CA PRO A 428 -1.52 20.59 6.06
C PRO A 428 -0.05 20.85 6.43
N GLU A 429 0.49 22.01 6.04
CA GLU A 429 1.90 22.36 6.29
C GLU A 429 2.24 22.43 7.79
N GLU A 430 1.27 22.68 8.66
CA GLU A 430 1.49 22.68 10.10
C GLU A 430 1.97 21.33 10.64
N LEU A 431 1.49 20.21 10.03
CA LEU A 431 1.93 18.86 10.39
C LEU A 431 3.36 18.59 9.90
N PHE A 432 3.66 18.96 8.67
CA PHE A 432 4.98 18.73 8.08
C PHE A 432 6.07 19.59 8.74
N LYS A 433 5.71 20.77 9.23
CA LYS A 433 6.63 21.64 10.00
C LYS A 433 6.71 21.29 11.48
N GLY A 434 5.88 20.37 11.97
CA GLY A 434 5.80 20.02 13.40
C GLY A 434 5.29 21.18 14.28
N THR A 435 4.56 22.14 13.71
CA THR A 435 4.01 23.30 14.44
C THR A 435 2.61 23.04 14.96
N PHE A 436 1.93 22.03 14.43
CA PHE A 436 0.60 21.65 14.90
C PHE A 436 0.68 20.97 16.27
N ARG A 437 -0.01 21.55 17.23
CA ARG A 437 -0.14 21.03 18.59
C ARG A 437 -1.56 20.51 18.74
N GLY A 438 -1.79 19.22 18.60
CA GLY A 438 -3.10 18.59 18.73
C GLY A 438 -3.93 19.07 19.92
N LEU A 439 -4.71 18.22 20.58
CA LEU A 439 -5.60 18.56 21.71
C LEU A 439 -4.90 19.06 22.98
N SER A 440 -3.60 18.90 23.13
CA SER A 440 -2.87 19.21 24.35
C SER A 440 -2.32 20.62 24.32
N SER A 441 -2.68 21.40 25.34
CA SER A 441 -2.07 22.72 25.65
C SER A 441 -0.66 22.59 26.26
N THR A 442 -0.18 21.38 26.50
CA THR A 442 1.16 21.09 27.01
C THR A 442 2.13 20.84 25.86
N PRO A 443 3.37 21.37 25.89
CA PRO A 443 4.38 21.09 24.88
C PRO A 443 4.86 19.64 25.04
N SER A 444 4.18 18.70 24.40
CA SER A 444 4.74 17.39 24.14
C SER A 444 5.18 17.35 22.68
N ASP A 445 6.31 16.73 22.38
CA ASP A 445 6.85 16.60 21.02
C ASP A 445 6.01 15.69 20.11
N LYS A 446 4.82 15.25 20.59
CA LYS A 446 3.90 14.36 19.85
C LYS A 446 2.52 14.98 19.79
N ALA A 447 1.92 14.93 18.62
CA ALA A 447 0.50 15.22 18.45
C ALA A 447 -0.31 14.20 19.29
N ASP A 448 -1.19 14.70 20.15
CA ASP A 448 -1.97 13.86 21.09
C ASP A 448 -3.27 13.42 20.41
N TYR A 449 -3.15 12.64 19.34
CA TYR A 449 -4.30 12.02 18.68
C TYR A 449 -4.62 10.68 19.35
N ARG A 450 -5.90 10.49 19.75
CA ARG A 450 -6.38 9.23 20.29
C ARG A 450 -7.01 8.37 19.21
N PHE A 451 -6.18 7.77 18.36
CA PHE A 451 -6.66 6.80 17.38
C PHE A 451 -6.74 5.41 18.01
N LEU A 452 -7.88 5.11 18.61
CA LEU A 452 -8.16 3.77 19.12
C LEU A 452 -8.25 2.77 17.96
N ARG A 453 -7.84 1.53 18.21
CA ARG A 453 -8.11 0.42 17.29
C ARG A 453 -9.51 -0.11 17.58
N PHE A 454 -10.41 0.04 16.63
CA PHE A 454 -11.76 -0.47 16.75
C PHE A 454 -11.88 -1.88 16.16
N ARG A 455 -12.78 -2.68 16.71
CA ARG A 455 -13.25 -3.93 16.11
C ARG A 455 -14.13 -3.62 14.90
N PRO A 456 -14.30 -4.57 13.96
CA PRO A 456 -15.32 -4.46 12.93
C PRO A 456 -16.72 -4.19 13.53
N PRO A 457 -17.60 -3.48 12.79
CA PRO A 457 -18.93 -3.14 13.30
C PRO A 457 -19.74 -4.41 13.60
N LEU A 458 -20.65 -4.31 14.55
CA LEU A 458 -21.65 -5.34 14.76
C LEU A 458 -22.72 -5.22 13.67
N LEU A 459 -22.75 -6.18 12.76
CA LEU A 459 -23.69 -6.19 11.66
C LEU A 459 -24.86 -7.14 11.99
N GLN A 460 -26.09 -6.68 11.77
CA GLN A 460 -27.27 -7.49 11.95
C GLN A 460 -27.65 -8.15 10.64
N ARG A 461 -27.87 -9.46 10.64
CA ARG A 461 -28.43 -10.18 9.49
C ARG A 461 -29.95 -9.93 9.44
N GLU A 462 -30.43 -9.46 8.32
CA GLU A 462 -31.85 -9.36 8.02
C GLU A 462 -32.25 -10.59 7.16
N GLY A 463 -32.73 -11.64 7.81
CA GLY A 463 -33.08 -12.91 7.13
C GLY A 463 -31.86 -13.72 6.68
N ASP A 464 -31.91 -14.28 5.46
CA ASP A 464 -30.83 -15.09 4.87
C ASP A 464 -29.80 -14.25 4.09
N GLU A 465 -29.99 -12.93 3.98
CA GLU A 465 -29.07 -12.06 3.27
C GLU A 465 -27.81 -11.74 4.08
N GLU A 466 -26.68 -11.73 3.42
CA GLU A 466 -25.44 -11.27 4.04
C GLU A 466 -25.54 -9.74 4.31
N PRO A 467 -25.14 -9.27 5.51
CA PRO A 467 -25.29 -7.88 5.87
C PRO A 467 -24.41 -6.97 5.01
N GLU A 468 -24.92 -5.79 4.72
CA GLU A 468 -24.15 -4.73 4.04
C GLU A 468 -22.96 -4.29 4.90
N LEU A 469 -21.79 -4.10 4.27
CA LEU A 469 -20.62 -3.51 4.91
C LEU A 469 -20.68 -1.98 4.80
N PRO A 470 -20.90 -1.25 5.90
CA PRO A 470 -20.94 0.21 5.86
C PRO A 470 -19.55 0.77 5.54
N HIS A 471 -19.50 1.80 4.69
CA HIS A 471 -18.24 2.40 4.25
C HIS A 471 -18.27 3.93 4.30
N ILE A 472 -17.11 4.56 4.07
CA ILE A 472 -16.96 5.98 3.83
C ILE A 472 -16.23 6.16 2.50
N ARG A 473 -16.88 6.79 1.51
CA ARG A 473 -16.33 7.17 0.18
C ARG A 473 -15.74 6.00 -0.66
N LEU A 474 -16.08 4.75 -0.37
CA LEU A 474 -15.69 3.62 -1.24
C LEU A 474 -16.34 3.72 -2.62
N ASP A 475 -17.56 4.23 -2.69
CA ASP A 475 -18.29 4.52 -3.92
C ASP A 475 -17.60 5.60 -4.78
N ARG A 476 -17.02 6.65 -4.17
CA ARG A 476 -16.19 7.65 -4.87
C ARG A 476 -14.92 7.01 -5.44
N ALA A 477 -14.29 6.11 -4.67
CA ALA A 477 -13.14 5.35 -5.15
C ALA A 477 -13.50 4.49 -6.38
N LEU A 478 -14.63 3.77 -6.35
CA LEU A 478 -15.14 2.99 -7.48
C LEU A 478 -15.45 3.86 -8.70
N GLN A 479 -16.12 5.01 -8.49
CA GLN A 479 -16.41 5.95 -9.58
C GLN A 479 -15.15 6.42 -10.28
N PHE A 480 -14.11 6.80 -9.52
CA PHE A 480 -12.84 7.20 -10.10
C PHE A 480 -12.16 6.04 -10.81
N LEU A 481 -12.10 4.85 -10.20
CA LEU A 481 -11.32 3.73 -10.70
C LEU A 481 -11.94 3.06 -11.93
N ILE A 482 -13.25 2.89 -11.99
CA ILE A 482 -13.90 2.10 -13.05
C ILE A 482 -15.13 2.77 -13.67
N GLY A 483 -15.60 3.91 -13.17
CA GLY A 483 -16.83 4.56 -13.66
C GLY A 483 -16.79 4.94 -15.14
N ASP A 484 -15.62 5.30 -15.67
CA ASP A 484 -15.42 5.61 -17.10
C ASP A 484 -15.55 4.40 -18.04
N ARG A 485 -15.36 3.18 -17.52
CA ARG A 485 -15.47 1.95 -18.29
C ARG A 485 -16.91 1.44 -18.40
N LEU A 486 -17.81 2.02 -17.60
CA LEU A 486 -19.23 1.64 -17.51
C LEU A 486 -20.17 2.69 -18.16
N GLN A 487 -19.63 3.62 -18.95
CA GLN A 487 -20.38 4.64 -19.68
C GLN A 487 -20.93 4.17 -21.02
#